data_d0a5d91a1c9eab032675a44d623aec7b
#
_entry.id   d0a5d91a1c9eab032675a44d623aec7b
#
_cell.length_a   1.000
_cell.length_b   1.000
_cell.length_c   1.000
_cell.angle_alpha   90.00
_cell.angle_beta   90.00
_cell.angle_gamma   90.00
#
_symmetry.space_group_name_H-M   'P 1'
#
loop_
_entity.id
_entity.type
_entity.pdbx_description
1 polymer ?
#
loop_
_entity_poly.entity_id
_entity_poly.type
_entity_poly.pdbx_seq_one_letter_code
_entity_poly.pdbx_strand_id
1 'polypeptide(L)'
;MADAFFLPLGDERYEATEHTTGPWDPGAQHFGPPSALLVRGLERLVSTHPAQLARVTIEILGPAPVGELRQRSWVERPGRTVELVQSELSANGRTVALASGWRIATSDSAAIATDAGPLLPAADAGTEAAFPEDWQGGYLHAIEWRTVRGAISAPGPAAVWGRQRYPLVDGEEPSGLQRLFAIADSANGVSHFLPAAQWWFINSELTVHLRRIPEGEWIGLDAVTLVGPHGIGTATSTLHDRSGPVGTGAQALLVRPRQAGGG
;
A
#
# COMPACT_ATOMS: atom_id res chain seq x y z
N MET A 1 -7.55 17.91 16.66
CA MET A 1 -6.40 17.45 15.84
C MET A 1 -6.98 17.08 14.50
N ALA A 2 -6.29 17.37 13.41
CA ALA A 2 -6.80 16.99 12.09
C ALA A 2 -6.70 15.47 11.93
N ASP A 3 -7.81 14.85 11.56
CA ASP A 3 -7.94 13.40 11.46
C ASP A 3 -7.63 12.95 10.02
N ALA A 4 -6.35 12.99 9.62
CA ALA A 4 -5.86 12.56 8.31
C ALA A 4 -4.50 11.90 8.45
N PHE A 5 -4.06 11.13 7.44
CA PHE A 5 -2.70 10.59 7.42
C PHE A 5 -1.67 11.71 7.18
N PHE A 6 -2.00 12.67 6.32
CA PHE A 6 -1.11 13.78 5.97
C PHE A 6 -1.82 15.12 6.05
N LEU A 7 -1.15 16.11 6.64
CA LEU A 7 -1.57 17.51 6.65
C LEU A 7 -0.84 18.27 5.55
N PRO A 8 -1.52 18.94 4.61
CA PRO A 8 -0.86 19.69 3.55
C PRO A 8 -0.22 20.97 4.12
N LEU A 9 1.05 21.19 3.83
CA LEU A 9 1.83 22.37 4.22
C LEU A 9 2.00 23.39 3.06
N GLY A 10 1.42 23.09 1.88
CA GLY A 10 1.66 23.84 0.66
C GLY A 10 2.95 23.40 -0.07
N ASP A 11 3.08 23.79 -1.34
CA ASP A 11 4.26 23.50 -2.18
C ASP A 11 4.67 22.03 -2.22
N GLU A 12 3.67 21.14 -2.33
CA GLU A 12 3.84 19.67 -2.33
C GLU A 12 4.60 19.16 -1.09
N ARG A 13 4.43 19.83 0.06
CA ARG A 13 4.92 19.40 1.37
C ARG A 13 3.76 18.94 2.24
N TYR A 14 4.02 17.91 3.03
CA TYR A 14 3.03 17.24 3.86
C TYR A 14 3.64 16.90 5.22
N GLU A 15 2.89 17.12 6.29
CA GLU A 15 3.23 16.62 7.62
C GLU A 15 2.55 15.28 7.85
N ALA A 16 3.34 14.22 8.06
CA ALA A 16 2.83 12.91 8.43
C ALA A 16 2.36 12.91 9.89
N THR A 17 1.13 12.46 10.11
CA THR A 17 0.54 12.37 11.45
C THR A 17 0.88 11.04 12.14
N GLU A 18 0.52 10.91 13.40
CA GLU A 18 0.63 9.66 14.15
C GLU A 18 -0.11 8.48 13.50
N HIS A 19 -1.15 8.75 12.69
CA HIS A 19 -1.89 7.73 11.94
C HIS A 19 -1.05 7.00 10.90
N THR A 20 0.14 7.50 10.57
CA THR A 20 1.06 6.85 9.64
C THR A 20 2.03 5.88 10.32
N THR A 21 2.19 5.91 11.65
CA THR A 21 3.22 5.16 12.38
C THR A 21 3.10 3.65 12.14
N GLY A 22 4.24 3.02 11.84
CA GLY A 22 4.34 1.59 11.59
C GLY A 22 4.62 0.77 12.85
N PRO A 23 4.52 -0.57 12.76
CA PRO A 23 4.77 -1.46 13.89
C PRO A 23 6.26 -1.69 14.17
N TRP A 24 7.14 -1.28 13.26
CA TRP A 24 8.57 -1.59 13.35
C TRP A 24 9.35 -0.58 14.18
N ASP A 25 9.02 0.70 14.05
CA ASP A 25 9.67 1.85 14.68
C ASP A 25 8.64 2.96 14.85
N PRO A 26 8.44 3.50 16.06
CA PRO A 26 7.49 4.59 16.29
C PRO A 26 7.87 5.91 15.59
N GLY A 27 9.14 6.08 15.20
CA GLY A 27 9.61 7.23 14.43
C GLY A 27 9.47 7.07 12.92
N ALA A 28 9.04 5.89 12.45
CA ALA A 28 8.89 5.60 11.03
C ALA A 28 7.44 5.26 10.66
N GLN A 29 7.06 5.63 9.45
CA GLN A 29 5.75 5.34 8.91
C GLN A 29 5.64 3.88 8.45
N HIS A 30 4.44 3.27 8.55
CA HIS A 30 4.03 2.16 7.71
C HIS A 30 3.98 2.63 6.26
N PHE A 31 4.46 1.82 5.30
CA PHE A 31 4.62 2.31 3.93
C PHE A 31 3.32 2.38 3.13
N GLY A 32 2.19 1.93 3.66
CA GLY A 32 0.87 2.09 3.04
C GLY A 32 0.50 3.55 2.76
N PRO A 33 0.44 4.44 3.77
CA PRO A 33 0.17 5.86 3.55
C PRO A 33 1.15 6.56 2.60
N PRO A 34 2.49 6.44 2.72
CA PRO A 34 3.44 6.97 1.74
C PRO A 34 3.21 6.44 0.32
N SER A 35 2.88 5.15 0.17
CA SER A 35 2.54 4.55 -1.13
C SER A 35 1.31 5.22 -1.76
N ALA A 36 0.27 5.43 -0.96
CA ALA A 36 -0.93 6.13 -1.41
C ALA A 36 -0.65 7.59 -1.77
N LEU A 37 0.22 8.29 -1.01
CA LEU A 37 0.62 9.66 -1.32
C LEU A 37 1.39 9.75 -2.63
N LEU A 38 2.31 8.81 -2.89
CA LEU A 38 3.02 8.70 -4.18
C LEU A 38 2.04 8.51 -5.34
N VAL A 39 1.08 7.59 -5.19
CA VAL A 39 0.04 7.33 -6.20
C VAL A 39 -0.83 8.55 -6.46
N ARG A 40 -1.22 9.27 -5.40
CA ARG A 40 -1.93 10.55 -5.54
C ARG A 40 -1.16 11.54 -6.44
N GLY A 41 0.16 11.62 -6.27
CA GLY A 41 1.02 12.43 -7.14
C GLY A 41 0.98 11.97 -8.60
N LEU A 42 0.99 10.65 -8.85
CA LEU A 42 0.87 10.11 -10.21
C LEU A 42 -0.50 10.43 -10.83
N GLU A 43 -1.59 10.31 -10.06
CA GLU A 43 -2.96 10.59 -10.53
C GLU A 43 -3.17 12.07 -10.91
N ARG A 44 -2.50 13.00 -10.22
CA ARG A 44 -2.60 14.45 -10.47
C ARG A 44 -1.87 14.94 -11.72
N LEU A 45 -0.99 14.12 -12.29
CA LEU A 45 -0.33 14.48 -13.54
C LEU A 45 -1.35 14.49 -14.68
N VAL A 46 -1.40 15.62 -15.39
CA VAL A 46 -2.31 15.79 -16.53
C VAL A 46 -1.90 14.83 -17.64
N SER A 47 -2.85 14.04 -18.13
CA SER A 47 -2.71 13.25 -19.35
C SER A 47 -3.43 13.94 -20.50
N THR A 48 -2.87 13.86 -21.70
CA THR A 48 -3.49 14.40 -22.91
C THR A 48 -4.62 13.53 -23.45
N HIS A 49 -4.77 12.32 -22.92
CA HIS A 49 -5.79 11.35 -23.29
C HIS A 49 -6.36 10.66 -22.05
N PRO A 50 -7.61 10.17 -22.09
CA PRO A 50 -8.13 9.29 -21.05
C PRO A 50 -7.20 8.08 -20.87
N ALA A 51 -6.64 7.92 -19.68
CA ALA A 51 -5.69 6.85 -19.38
C ALA A 51 -5.82 6.41 -17.93
N GLN A 52 -5.43 5.15 -17.64
CA GLN A 52 -5.44 4.58 -16.30
C GLN A 52 -4.06 4.03 -15.94
N LEU A 53 -3.71 4.09 -14.67
CA LEU A 53 -2.55 3.37 -14.13
C LEU A 53 -2.82 1.87 -14.24
N ALA A 54 -1.98 1.17 -14.99
CA ALA A 54 -2.05 -0.27 -15.21
C ALA A 54 -1.02 -1.03 -14.35
N ARG A 55 0.10 -0.38 -14.02
CA ARG A 55 1.11 -0.89 -13.10
C ARG A 55 1.73 0.27 -12.33
N VAL A 56 1.91 0.08 -11.02
CA VAL A 56 2.74 0.97 -10.19
C VAL A 56 3.73 0.11 -9.43
N THR A 57 5.00 0.48 -9.49
CA THR A 57 6.07 -0.03 -8.64
C THR A 57 6.52 1.08 -7.71
N ILE A 58 6.63 0.77 -6.43
CA ILE A 58 7.12 1.68 -5.39
C ILE A 58 8.41 1.09 -4.84
N GLU A 59 9.51 1.79 -5.01
CA GLU A 59 10.82 1.45 -4.43
C GLU A 59 10.95 2.13 -3.06
N ILE A 60 11.25 1.37 -2.03
CA ILE A 60 11.46 1.84 -0.66
C ILE A 60 12.97 1.99 -0.44
N LEU A 61 13.46 3.22 -0.49
CA LEU A 61 14.90 3.51 -0.42
C LEU A 61 15.38 3.71 1.02
N GLY A 62 14.44 3.85 1.96
CA GLY A 62 14.72 4.00 3.37
C GLY A 62 13.45 4.26 4.18
N PRO A 63 13.54 4.27 5.52
CA PRO A 63 12.38 4.57 6.36
C PRO A 63 11.90 5.99 6.09
N ALA A 64 10.59 6.15 5.92
CA ALA A 64 9.94 7.46 5.88
C ALA A 64 9.71 7.92 7.32
N PRO A 65 10.24 9.07 7.76
CA PRO A 65 10.03 9.54 9.13
C PRO A 65 8.58 10.01 9.32
N VAL A 66 8.09 9.95 10.55
CA VAL A 66 6.86 10.64 10.95
C VAL A 66 7.22 12.12 11.12
N GLY A 67 6.82 12.96 10.17
CA GLY A 67 7.18 14.36 10.08
C GLY A 67 7.04 14.89 8.65
N GLU A 68 7.74 15.96 8.31
CA GLU A 68 7.63 16.61 7.01
C GLU A 68 8.19 15.75 5.88
N LEU A 69 7.38 15.57 4.84
CA LEU A 69 7.72 14.98 3.55
C LEU A 69 7.53 16.01 2.42
N ARG A 70 8.33 15.88 1.40
CA ARG A 70 8.14 16.62 0.14
C ARG A 70 7.89 15.64 -0.98
N GLN A 71 6.88 15.92 -1.79
CA GLN A 71 6.52 15.16 -2.98
C GLN A 71 6.92 15.91 -4.25
N ARG A 72 7.34 15.16 -5.28
CA ARG A 72 7.52 15.66 -6.64
C ARG A 72 7.06 14.60 -7.62
N SER A 73 6.28 15.01 -8.63
CA SER A 73 5.78 14.07 -9.65
C SER A 73 5.99 14.64 -11.05
N TRP A 74 6.27 13.76 -12.03
CA TRP A 74 6.53 14.17 -13.42
C TRP A 74 6.21 13.08 -14.41
N VAL A 75 6.02 13.49 -15.68
CA VAL A 75 5.92 12.55 -16.80
C VAL A 75 7.35 12.24 -17.26
N GLU A 76 7.79 11.00 -17.06
CA GLU A 76 9.12 10.53 -17.44
C GLU A 76 9.22 10.25 -18.95
N ARG A 77 8.21 9.57 -19.47
CA ARG A 77 8.09 9.26 -20.88
C ARG A 77 6.68 9.57 -21.35
N PRO A 78 6.47 10.66 -22.09
CA PRO A 78 5.18 10.96 -22.67
C PRO A 78 4.84 9.96 -23.79
N GLY A 79 3.54 9.73 -23.98
CA GLY A 79 3.09 8.85 -25.06
C GLY A 79 1.57 8.87 -25.22
N ARG A 80 1.10 8.71 -26.45
CA ARG A 80 -0.33 8.77 -26.76
C ARG A 80 -1.11 7.53 -26.30
N THR A 81 -0.49 6.36 -26.33
CA THR A 81 -1.12 5.08 -25.96
C THR A 81 -0.62 4.59 -24.62
N VAL A 82 0.66 4.79 -24.34
CA VAL A 82 1.33 4.34 -23.11
C VAL A 82 2.29 5.43 -22.68
N GLU A 83 2.20 5.87 -21.44
CA GLU A 83 3.13 6.82 -20.85
C GLU A 83 3.69 6.34 -19.51
N LEU A 84 4.92 6.73 -19.20
CA LEU A 84 5.56 6.46 -17.93
C LEU A 84 5.54 7.72 -17.08
N VAL A 85 5.02 7.59 -15.86
CA VAL A 85 4.96 8.66 -14.87
C VAL A 85 5.72 8.29 -13.61
N GLN A 86 6.26 9.27 -12.93
CA GLN A 86 7.03 9.08 -11.70
C GLN A 86 6.59 10.02 -10.60
N SER A 87 6.76 9.57 -9.37
CA SER A 87 6.57 10.36 -8.14
C SER A 87 7.67 10.00 -7.14
N GLU A 88 8.17 11.00 -6.44
CA GLU A 88 9.23 10.88 -5.43
C GLU A 88 8.73 11.46 -4.11
N LEU A 89 9.06 10.77 -3.02
CA LEU A 89 8.99 11.32 -1.67
C LEU A 89 10.40 11.52 -1.10
N SER A 90 10.64 12.67 -0.53
CA SER A 90 11.88 12.99 0.17
C SER A 90 11.60 13.53 1.57
N ALA A 91 12.53 13.26 2.49
CA ALA A 91 12.54 13.76 3.86
C ALA A 91 13.95 14.15 4.23
N ASN A 92 14.13 15.27 4.94
CA ASN A 92 15.45 15.75 5.39
C ASN A 92 16.50 15.83 4.26
N GLY A 93 16.07 16.22 3.05
CA GLY A 93 16.93 16.33 1.87
C GLY A 93 17.36 15.00 1.23
N ARG A 94 16.76 13.87 1.62
CA ARG A 94 17.04 12.54 1.05
C ARG A 94 15.77 11.94 0.48
N THR A 95 15.87 11.31 -0.70
CA THR A 95 14.78 10.52 -1.27
C THR A 95 14.57 9.27 -0.43
N VAL A 96 13.34 9.07 0.05
CA VAL A 96 12.94 7.91 0.86
C VAL A 96 12.15 6.89 0.05
N ALA A 97 11.48 7.32 -1.02
CA ALA A 97 10.76 6.42 -1.93
C ALA A 97 10.60 7.01 -3.33
N LEU A 98 10.46 6.11 -4.30
CA LEU A 98 10.13 6.41 -5.70
C LEU A 98 8.95 5.55 -6.14
N ALA A 99 8.02 6.14 -6.88
CA ALA A 99 6.97 5.41 -7.60
C ALA A 99 7.14 5.57 -9.11
N SER A 100 7.01 4.47 -9.83
CA SER A 100 7.01 4.43 -11.30
C SER A 100 5.72 3.81 -11.79
N GLY A 101 4.89 4.57 -12.52
CA GLY A 101 3.58 4.16 -13.00
C GLY A 101 3.50 4.08 -14.52
N TRP A 102 3.04 2.95 -15.07
CA TRP A 102 2.61 2.90 -16.45
C TRP A 102 1.13 3.29 -16.54
N ARG A 103 0.83 4.37 -17.26
CA ARG A 103 -0.52 4.73 -17.68
C ARG A 103 -0.77 4.22 -19.09
N ILE A 104 -1.92 3.60 -19.31
CA ILE A 104 -2.37 3.08 -20.60
C ILE A 104 -3.65 3.79 -21.00
N ALA A 105 -3.72 4.26 -22.24
CA ALA A 105 -4.91 4.88 -22.79
C ALA A 105 -6.09 3.90 -22.74
N THR A 106 -7.24 4.38 -22.23
CA THR A 106 -8.43 3.54 -22.12
C THR A 106 -9.07 3.29 -23.49
N SER A 107 -9.62 2.11 -23.66
CA SER A 107 -10.41 1.73 -24.83
C SER A 107 -11.56 0.82 -24.39
N ASP A 108 -12.61 0.71 -25.19
CA ASP A 108 -13.68 -0.25 -24.91
C ASP A 108 -13.20 -1.68 -25.23
N SER A 109 -13.14 -2.49 -24.19
CA SER A 109 -12.80 -3.92 -24.26
C SER A 109 -13.84 -4.80 -23.54
N ALA A 110 -15.04 -4.27 -23.26
CA ALA A 110 -16.06 -4.97 -22.51
C ALA A 110 -16.45 -6.32 -23.12
N ALA A 111 -16.51 -6.40 -24.44
CA ALA A 111 -16.90 -7.62 -25.16
C ALA A 111 -15.88 -8.77 -25.02
N ILE A 112 -14.64 -8.48 -24.64
CA ILE A 112 -13.56 -9.48 -24.47
C ILE A 112 -13.05 -9.54 -23.02
N ALA A 113 -13.74 -8.89 -22.09
CA ALA A 113 -13.39 -8.92 -20.69
C ALA A 113 -13.50 -10.35 -20.14
N THR A 114 -12.46 -10.79 -19.43
CA THR A 114 -12.42 -12.12 -18.82
C THR A 114 -12.84 -12.08 -17.36
N ASP A 115 -13.34 -13.21 -16.86
CA ASP A 115 -13.56 -13.39 -15.44
C ASP A 115 -12.23 -13.20 -14.65
N ALA A 116 -12.31 -12.54 -13.52
CA ALA A 116 -11.16 -12.23 -12.67
C ALA A 116 -10.90 -13.26 -11.57
N GLY A 117 -11.77 -14.24 -11.44
CA GLY A 117 -11.72 -15.24 -10.38
C GLY A 117 -12.70 -14.99 -9.23
N PRO A 118 -12.61 -15.76 -8.15
CA PRO A 118 -13.62 -15.77 -7.09
C PRO A 118 -13.64 -14.45 -6.30
N LEU A 119 -14.84 -14.10 -5.83
CA LEU A 119 -15.04 -13.03 -4.87
C LEU A 119 -14.51 -13.44 -3.49
N LEU A 120 -13.97 -12.49 -2.75
CA LEU A 120 -13.81 -12.68 -1.29
C LEU A 120 -15.18 -12.63 -0.61
N PRO A 121 -15.36 -13.34 0.52
CA PRO A 121 -16.51 -13.11 1.38
C PRO A 121 -16.63 -11.61 1.70
N ALA A 122 -17.85 -11.10 1.79
CA ALA A 122 -18.06 -9.67 2.03
C ALA A 122 -17.45 -9.22 3.39
N ALA A 123 -17.08 -7.96 3.50
CA ALA A 123 -16.43 -7.42 4.71
C ALA A 123 -17.30 -7.57 5.97
N ASP A 124 -18.62 -7.46 5.84
CA ASP A 124 -19.60 -7.63 6.93
C ASP A 124 -19.76 -9.10 7.38
N ALA A 125 -19.39 -10.06 6.55
CA ALA A 125 -19.28 -11.47 6.94
C ALA A 125 -17.98 -11.79 7.71
N GLY A 126 -17.01 -10.87 7.72
CA GLY A 126 -15.75 -11.01 8.42
C GLY A 126 -15.84 -10.60 9.89
N THR A 127 -14.87 -11.05 10.68
CA THR A 127 -14.68 -10.61 12.08
C THR A 127 -13.69 -9.46 12.15
N GLU A 128 -13.79 -8.64 13.19
CA GLU A 128 -12.77 -7.63 13.48
C GLU A 128 -11.40 -8.32 13.60
N ALA A 129 -10.39 -7.76 12.92
CA ALA A 129 -9.08 -8.39 12.91
C ALA A 129 -8.36 -8.17 14.26
N ALA A 130 -7.84 -9.27 14.81
CA ALA A 130 -6.89 -9.22 15.92
C ALA A 130 -5.46 -9.17 15.38
N PHE A 131 -4.62 -8.38 16.01
CA PHE A 131 -3.19 -8.27 15.71
C PHE A 131 -2.36 -8.99 16.78
N PRO A 132 -1.11 -9.39 16.47
CA PRO A 132 -0.17 -9.81 17.50
C PRO A 132 0.00 -8.73 18.57
N GLU A 133 0.14 -9.13 19.84
CA GLU A 133 0.19 -8.20 20.99
C GLU A 133 1.36 -7.20 20.92
N ASP A 134 2.44 -7.59 20.26
CA ASP A 134 3.65 -6.77 20.05
C ASP A 134 3.55 -5.81 18.86
N TRP A 135 2.45 -5.84 18.10
CA TRP A 135 2.23 -4.93 16.98
C TRP A 135 1.55 -3.64 17.47
N GLN A 136 2.31 -2.56 17.42
CA GLN A 136 1.85 -1.21 17.76
C GLN A 136 1.98 -0.30 16.56
N GLY A 137 1.22 0.78 16.52
CA GLY A 137 1.32 1.80 15.49
C GLY A 137 -0.03 2.42 15.11
N GLY A 138 -0.01 3.70 14.82
CA GLY A 138 -1.20 4.46 14.46
C GLY A 138 -1.88 3.95 13.20
N TYR A 139 -1.09 3.46 12.21
CA TYR A 139 -1.62 2.90 10.98
C TYR A 139 -2.59 1.74 11.22
N LEU A 140 -2.28 0.83 12.14
CA LEU A 140 -3.14 -0.31 12.44
C LEU A 140 -4.52 0.12 12.94
N HIS A 141 -4.57 1.21 13.72
CA HIS A 141 -5.81 1.79 14.25
C HIS A 141 -6.50 2.72 13.25
N ALA A 142 -5.74 3.32 12.34
CA ALA A 142 -6.26 4.21 11.30
C ALA A 142 -6.98 3.47 10.17
N ILE A 143 -6.86 2.15 10.12
CA ILE A 143 -7.58 1.27 9.19
C ILE A 143 -8.58 0.42 10.00
N GLU A 144 -9.80 0.30 9.49
CA GLU A 144 -10.73 -0.72 9.94
C GLU A 144 -10.41 -2.03 9.21
N TRP A 145 -10.10 -3.07 9.98
CA TRP A 145 -9.72 -4.38 9.44
C TRP A 145 -10.78 -5.43 9.73
N ARG A 146 -11.14 -6.23 8.71
CA ARG A 146 -12.03 -7.38 8.82
C ARG A 146 -11.37 -8.62 8.24
N THR A 147 -11.21 -9.67 9.03
CA THR A 147 -10.66 -10.95 8.59
C THR A 147 -11.77 -11.84 8.04
N VAL A 148 -11.59 -12.35 6.82
CA VAL A 148 -12.55 -13.26 6.15
C VAL A 148 -11.98 -14.66 5.92
N ARG A 149 -10.65 -14.81 5.99
CA ARG A 149 -9.95 -16.10 5.94
C ARG A 149 -8.59 -16.00 6.64
N GLY A 150 -8.18 -17.06 7.36
CA GLY A 150 -6.96 -17.02 8.16
C GLY A 150 -7.08 -16.06 9.34
N ALA A 151 -5.95 -15.54 9.81
CA ALA A 151 -5.91 -14.54 10.90
C ALA A 151 -4.61 -13.73 10.84
N ILE A 152 -4.67 -12.42 11.04
CA ILE A 152 -3.45 -11.59 11.17
C ILE A 152 -2.70 -11.92 12.48
N SER A 153 -3.40 -12.37 13.50
CA SER A 153 -2.80 -12.77 14.79
C SER A 153 -2.08 -14.13 14.76
N ALA A 154 -2.13 -14.85 13.64
CA ALA A 154 -1.51 -16.17 13.49
C ALA A 154 -0.72 -16.27 12.18
N PRO A 155 0.42 -17.00 12.17
CA PRO A 155 1.22 -17.20 10.97
C PRO A 155 0.45 -17.90 9.84
N GLY A 156 0.63 -17.43 8.60
CA GLY A 156 0.13 -18.10 7.41
C GLY A 156 -0.66 -17.21 6.46
N PRO A 157 -1.17 -17.79 5.35
CA PRO A 157 -2.00 -17.06 4.39
C PRO A 157 -3.28 -16.52 5.02
N ALA A 158 -3.62 -15.28 4.70
CA ALA A 158 -4.84 -14.67 5.20
C ALA A 158 -5.49 -13.76 4.16
N ALA A 159 -6.80 -13.59 4.28
CA ALA A 159 -7.56 -12.63 3.50
C ALA A 159 -8.33 -11.69 4.43
N VAL A 160 -8.18 -10.41 4.17
CA VAL A 160 -8.77 -9.34 4.97
C VAL A 160 -9.39 -8.27 4.08
N TRP A 161 -10.31 -7.50 4.67
CA TRP A 161 -10.74 -6.23 4.14
C TRP A 161 -10.15 -5.11 5.00
N GLY A 162 -9.65 -4.06 4.35
CA GLY A 162 -9.22 -2.81 4.98
C GLY A 162 -10.03 -1.63 4.49
N ARG A 163 -10.42 -0.73 5.39
CA ARG A 163 -11.05 0.55 5.09
C ARG A 163 -10.38 1.65 5.90
N GLN A 164 -9.95 2.71 5.23
CA GLN A 164 -9.40 3.89 5.89
C GLN A 164 -10.47 4.55 6.78
N ARG A 165 -10.12 4.85 8.04
CA ARG A 165 -10.97 5.62 8.96
C ARG A 165 -10.80 7.12 8.74
N TYR A 166 -9.67 7.54 8.17
CA TYR A 166 -9.26 8.92 7.96
C TYR A 166 -8.90 9.15 6.49
N PRO A 167 -9.08 10.36 5.95
CA PRO A 167 -8.63 10.70 4.61
C PRO A 167 -7.11 10.60 4.50
N LEU A 168 -6.62 10.38 3.27
CA LEU A 168 -5.18 10.34 3.01
C LEU A 168 -4.54 11.72 3.26
N VAL A 169 -5.13 12.76 2.69
CA VAL A 169 -4.72 14.16 2.88
C VAL A 169 -5.89 14.93 3.45
N ASP A 170 -5.65 15.75 4.45
CA ASP A 170 -6.69 16.56 5.09
C ASP A 170 -7.44 17.42 4.07
N GLY A 171 -8.77 17.39 4.15
CA GLY A 171 -9.65 18.11 3.24
C GLY A 171 -9.83 17.47 1.85
N GLU A 172 -9.31 16.25 1.60
CA GLU A 172 -9.43 15.55 0.33
C GLU A 172 -10.12 14.20 0.47
N GLU A 173 -10.99 13.86 -0.49
CA GLU A 173 -11.56 12.52 -0.60
C GLU A 173 -10.57 11.60 -1.34
N PRO A 174 -10.12 10.48 -0.75
CA PRO A 174 -9.19 9.57 -1.40
C PRO A 174 -9.80 8.88 -2.62
N SER A 175 -9.04 8.75 -3.69
CA SER A 175 -9.42 7.93 -4.85
C SER A 175 -9.42 6.43 -4.50
N GLY A 176 -10.03 5.61 -5.35
CA GLY A 176 -9.98 4.16 -5.22
C GLY A 176 -8.53 3.62 -5.24
N LEU A 177 -7.65 4.20 -6.06
CA LEU A 177 -6.23 3.81 -6.10
C LEU A 177 -5.50 4.21 -4.82
N GLN A 178 -5.73 5.40 -4.29
CA GLN A 178 -5.13 5.82 -3.02
C GLN A 178 -5.55 4.88 -1.89
N ARG A 179 -6.84 4.51 -1.81
CA ARG A 179 -7.34 3.52 -0.85
C ARG A 179 -6.66 2.15 -1.02
N LEU A 180 -6.49 1.70 -2.27
CA LEU A 180 -5.85 0.44 -2.57
C LEU A 180 -4.38 0.44 -2.11
N PHE A 181 -3.61 1.47 -2.44
CA PHE A 181 -2.19 1.52 -2.09
C PHE A 181 -1.95 1.72 -0.59
N ALA A 182 -2.87 2.39 0.10
CA ALA A 182 -2.83 2.48 1.57
C ALA A 182 -2.93 1.10 2.24
N ILE A 183 -3.59 0.11 1.60
CA ILE A 183 -3.81 -1.24 2.14
C ILE A 183 -2.82 -2.26 1.56
N ALA A 184 -2.48 -2.18 0.26
CA ALA A 184 -1.72 -3.20 -0.46
C ALA A 184 -0.33 -3.48 0.14
N ASP A 185 0.30 -2.46 0.73
CA ASP A 185 1.60 -2.60 1.40
C ASP A 185 1.55 -3.53 2.63
N SER A 186 0.37 -3.83 3.16
CA SER A 186 0.20 -4.69 4.32
C SER A 186 0.28 -6.20 4.02
N ALA A 187 0.52 -6.62 2.78
CA ALA A 187 0.46 -8.03 2.38
C ALA A 187 1.38 -8.93 3.20
N ASN A 188 2.63 -8.53 3.42
CA ASN A 188 3.59 -9.28 4.24
C ASN A 188 3.19 -9.33 5.72
N GLY A 189 2.53 -8.32 6.24
CA GLY A 189 1.99 -8.29 7.60
C GLY A 189 0.75 -9.17 7.74
N VAL A 190 -0.21 -9.05 6.82
CA VAL A 190 -1.47 -9.82 6.81
C VAL A 190 -1.20 -11.32 6.74
N SER A 191 -0.20 -11.75 5.95
CA SER A 191 0.17 -13.15 5.76
C SER A 191 1.52 -13.50 6.40
N HIS A 192 1.88 -12.83 7.49
CA HIS A 192 3.17 -13.02 8.14
C HIS A 192 3.42 -14.50 8.54
N PHE A 193 4.68 -14.89 8.58
CA PHE A 193 5.10 -16.24 8.95
C PHE A 193 6.00 -16.26 10.20
N LEU A 194 6.55 -15.12 10.55
CA LEU A 194 7.58 -14.99 11.59
C LEU A 194 7.10 -14.05 12.70
N PRO A 195 7.49 -14.30 13.97
CA PRO A 195 7.25 -13.36 15.06
C PRO A 195 8.03 -12.06 14.83
N ALA A 196 7.33 -10.92 14.80
CA ALA A 196 7.93 -9.61 14.57
C ALA A 196 8.93 -9.20 15.67
N ALA A 197 8.78 -9.71 16.89
CA ALA A 197 9.74 -9.49 17.97
C ALA A 197 11.11 -10.14 17.73
N GLN A 198 11.19 -11.17 16.89
CA GLN A 198 12.40 -11.94 16.64
C GLN A 198 12.99 -11.76 15.24
N TRP A 199 12.18 -11.34 14.28
CA TRP A 199 12.55 -11.26 12.88
C TRP A 199 12.15 -9.93 12.24
N TRP A 200 13.02 -9.43 11.37
CA TRP A 200 12.70 -8.46 10.35
C TRP A 200 12.18 -9.20 9.13
N PHE A 201 11.04 -8.81 8.60
CA PHE A 201 10.50 -9.23 7.30
C PHE A 201 9.92 -7.99 6.59
N ILE A 202 10.82 -7.17 6.08
CA ILE A 202 10.54 -5.82 5.59
C ILE A 202 10.58 -5.84 4.07
N ASN A 203 9.58 -5.30 3.42
CA ASN A 203 9.58 -5.15 1.98
C ASN A 203 10.51 -4.01 1.53
N SER A 204 11.24 -4.25 0.45
CA SER A 204 12.07 -3.25 -0.24
C SER A 204 11.33 -2.55 -1.38
N GLU A 205 10.20 -3.11 -1.81
CA GLU A 205 9.36 -2.58 -2.89
C GLU A 205 7.92 -3.10 -2.74
N LEU A 206 7.01 -2.46 -3.48
CA LEU A 206 5.66 -2.94 -3.75
C LEU A 206 5.36 -2.72 -5.23
N THR A 207 5.08 -3.80 -5.95
CA THR A 207 4.58 -3.72 -7.33
C THR A 207 3.13 -4.17 -7.41
N VAL A 208 2.27 -3.32 -7.98
CA VAL A 208 0.85 -3.61 -8.21
C VAL A 208 0.53 -3.55 -9.69
N HIS A 209 -0.09 -4.60 -10.22
CA HIS A 209 -0.67 -4.64 -11.56
C HIS A 209 -2.19 -4.54 -11.45
N LEU A 210 -2.78 -3.64 -12.23
CA LEU A 210 -4.20 -3.31 -12.19
C LEU A 210 -4.88 -3.68 -13.50
N ARG A 211 -6.04 -4.30 -13.42
CA ARG A 211 -6.94 -4.53 -14.56
C ARG A 211 -8.07 -3.50 -14.62
N ARG A 212 -8.40 -2.88 -13.52
CA ARG A 212 -9.39 -1.80 -13.37
C ARG A 212 -9.11 -0.97 -12.14
N ILE A 213 -9.69 0.21 -12.08
CA ILE A 213 -9.67 1.05 -10.88
C ILE A 213 -10.62 0.44 -9.83
N PRO A 214 -10.21 0.34 -8.55
CA PRO A 214 -11.09 -0.11 -7.48
C PRO A 214 -12.19 0.91 -7.16
N GLU A 215 -13.35 0.39 -6.76
CA GLU A 215 -14.53 1.18 -6.38
C GLU A 215 -14.88 0.98 -4.91
N GLY A 216 -15.45 2.03 -4.30
CA GLY A 216 -15.88 2.04 -2.92
C GLY A 216 -14.73 2.22 -1.92
N GLU A 217 -15.03 2.03 -0.63
CA GLU A 217 -14.08 2.30 0.46
C GLU A 217 -13.30 1.06 0.93
N TRP A 218 -13.86 -0.13 0.72
CA TRP A 218 -13.28 -1.38 1.15
C TRP A 218 -12.34 -1.97 0.11
N ILE A 219 -11.12 -2.24 0.53
CA ILE A 219 -10.10 -2.94 -0.26
C ILE A 219 -9.84 -4.30 0.36
N GLY A 220 -10.04 -5.35 -0.43
CA GLY A 220 -9.73 -6.72 -0.04
C GLY A 220 -8.28 -7.07 -0.38
N LEU A 221 -7.62 -7.75 0.54
CA LEU A 221 -6.23 -8.19 0.43
C LEU A 221 -6.17 -9.70 0.76
N ASP A 222 -5.99 -10.52 -0.25
CA ASP A 222 -5.78 -11.97 -0.12
C ASP A 222 -4.30 -12.27 -0.34
N ALA A 223 -3.57 -12.54 0.75
CA ALA A 223 -2.11 -12.54 0.75
C ALA A 223 -1.49 -13.87 1.17
N VAL A 224 -0.31 -14.13 0.60
CA VAL A 224 0.55 -15.27 0.92
C VAL A 224 2.00 -14.78 0.99
N THR A 225 2.67 -15.06 2.12
CA THR A 225 4.11 -14.83 2.30
C THR A 225 4.87 -16.14 2.25
N LEU A 226 5.95 -16.17 1.49
CA LEU A 226 6.90 -17.29 1.39
C LEU A 226 8.29 -16.80 1.77
N VAL A 227 9.01 -17.60 2.57
CA VAL A 227 10.37 -17.28 3.03
C VAL A 227 11.33 -18.33 2.47
N GLY A 228 12.35 -17.86 1.76
CA GLY A 228 13.42 -18.71 1.21
C GLY A 228 14.55 -18.93 2.22
N PRO A 229 15.49 -19.85 1.91
CA PRO A 229 16.54 -20.28 2.84
C PRO A 229 17.67 -19.26 3.03
N HIS A 230 17.72 -18.19 2.24
CA HIS A 230 18.86 -17.25 2.21
C HIS A 230 18.49 -15.82 2.65
N GLY A 231 17.46 -15.65 3.50
CA GLY A 231 17.07 -14.35 4.03
C GLY A 231 16.31 -13.48 3.03
N ILE A 232 15.71 -14.10 2.02
CA ILE A 232 14.84 -13.47 1.02
C ILE A 232 13.46 -14.09 1.14
N GLY A 233 12.43 -13.27 1.10
CA GLY A 233 11.03 -13.69 1.03
C GLY A 233 10.27 -12.94 -0.04
N THR A 234 9.06 -13.39 -0.27
CA THR A 234 8.09 -12.70 -1.14
C THR A 234 6.73 -12.68 -0.46
N ALA A 235 5.99 -11.59 -0.59
CA ALA A 235 4.57 -11.58 -0.33
C ALA A 235 3.85 -11.30 -1.64
N THR A 236 2.87 -12.14 -1.97
CA THR A 236 2.00 -11.94 -3.14
C THR A 236 0.57 -11.78 -2.68
N SER A 237 -0.21 -11.00 -3.41
CA SER A 237 -1.60 -10.74 -3.06
C SER A 237 -2.49 -10.61 -4.28
N THR A 238 -3.74 -11.05 -4.13
CA THR A 238 -4.84 -10.62 -4.99
C THR A 238 -5.56 -9.47 -4.30
N LEU A 239 -5.72 -8.38 -5.01
CA LEU A 239 -6.36 -7.16 -4.54
C LEU A 239 -7.80 -7.12 -5.02
N HIS A 240 -8.73 -6.76 -4.15
CA HIS A 240 -10.17 -6.79 -4.42
C HIS A 240 -10.83 -5.47 -4.05
N ASP A 241 -11.92 -5.18 -4.70
CA ASP A 241 -13.02 -4.38 -4.17
C ASP A 241 -14.27 -5.28 -4.03
N ARG A 242 -15.41 -4.70 -3.66
CA ARG A 242 -16.65 -5.48 -3.46
C ARG A 242 -17.16 -6.16 -4.73
N SER A 243 -16.74 -5.72 -5.90
CA SER A 243 -17.10 -6.30 -7.21
C SER A 243 -16.14 -7.40 -7.66
N GLY A 244 -15.08 -7.69 -6.88
CA GLY A 244 -14.13 -8.77 -7.15
C GLY A 244 -12.69 -8.30 -7.35
N PRO A 245 -11.81 -9.14 -7.91
CA PRO A 245 -10.41 -8.81 -8.11
C PRO A 245 -10.22 -7.59 -8.99
N VAL A 246 -9.36 -6.67 -8.54
CA VAL A 246 -8.96 -5.45 -9.28
C VAL A 246 -7.55 -5.54 -9.82
N GLY A 247 -6.72 -6.41 -9.23
CA GLY A 247 -5.33 -6.55 -9.60
C GLY A 247 -4.56 -7.50 -8.69
N THR A 248 -3.24 -7.50 -8.84
CA THR A 248 -2.31 -8.31 -8.05
C THR A 248 -1.20 -7.44 -7.50
N GLY A 249 -0.72 -7.78 -6.29
CA GLY A 249 0.42 -7.16 -5.64
C GLY A 249 1.55 -8.16 -5.42
N ALA A 250 2.79 -7.67 -5.40
CA ALA A 250 3.97 -8.44 -5.03
C ALA A 250 4.95 -7.55 -4.28
N GLN A 251 5.68 -8.15 -3.32
CA GLN A 251 6.71 -7.50 -2.52
C GLN A 251 7.92 -8.43 -2.42
N ALA A 252 9.13 -7.89 -2.57
CA ALA A 252 10.38 -8.55 -2.21
C ALA A 252 10.71 -8.23 -0.75
N LEU A 253 11.00 -9.26 0.05
CA LEU A 253 11.20 -9.13 1.49
C LEU A 253 12.65 -9.41 1.89
N LEU A 254 13.23 -8.50 2.68
CA LEU A 254 14.39 -8.75 3.51
C LEU A 254 13.96 -9.54 4.75
N VAL A 255 14.52 -10.74 4.96
CA VAL A 255 14.24 -11.55 6.14
C VAL A 255 15.53 -11.73 6.95
N ARG A 256 15.56 -11.23 8.19
CA ARG A 256 16.72 -11.34 9.09
C ARG A 256 16.28 -11.49 10.55
N PRO A 257 17.04 -12.24 11.37
CA PRO A 257 16.83 -12.19 12.81
C PRO A 257 17.06 -10.76 13.32
N ARG A 258 16.24 -10.35 14.27
CA ARG A 258 16.53 -9.13 15.06
C ARG A 258 17.72 -9.47 15.97
N GLN A 259 18.76 -8.66 15.95
CA GLN A 259 19.82 -8.79 16.95
C GLN A 259 19.18 -8.52 18.31
N ALA A 260 19.32 -9.47 19.25
CA ALA A 260 19.01 -9.21 20.64
C ALA A 260 19.80 -7.96 21.05
N GLY A 261 19.11 -6.90 21.45
CA GLY A 261 19.74 -5.65 21.83
C GLY A 261 20.85 -5.95 22.81
N GLY A 262 22.09 -5.68 22.41
CA GLY A 262 23.21 -5.64 23.34
C GLY A 262 22.90 -4.53 24.35
N GLY A 263 22.64 -4.92 25.59
CA GLY A 263 22.45 -4.03 26.73
C GLY A 263 23.65 -3.15 27.02
#